data_d484e9d0860d5bc87e2b4d4bdc035e60
#
_entry.id   d484e9d0860d5bc87e2b4d4bdc035e60
#
_cell.length_a   1.000
_cell.length_b   1.000
_cell.length_c   1.000
_cell.angle_alpha   90.00
_cell.angle_beta   90.00
_cell.angle_gamma   90.00
#
_symmetry.space_group_name_H-M   'P 1'
#
loop_
_entity.id
_entity.type
_entity.pdbx_description
1 polymer ?
#
loop_
_entity_poly.entity_id
_entity_poly.type
_entity_poly.pdbx_seq_one_letter_code
_entity_poly.pdbx_strand_id
1 'polypeptide(L)'
;MGSRTAIHLAEIENDGYTIIENVMSDDLMSRIREELVPYCQGKLLGRNNFEGTQTERVYALLAKAPSVAEIIEHPTTLELIDQLLPPNYLLSAALSILVHPGETPQPFHYDDGIAGLSVVKPRVRFGVSTIWAFDDFTETNGATEVIPGSHRWAEDREPREAEVVKVLMPAGSVVVFDGTLIHRGGANTSAADRLAITPQYCNPGLRQIENMVLAVPPDIARNYSERIQNMLGYNIIEPSFMGYVDGVHPKKLIDQSYKGRKYRPELPPS
;
A
#
# COMPACT_ATOMS: atom_id res chain seq x y z
N MET A 1 -14.44 -19.48 -2.90
CA MET A 1 -13.56 -18.86 -1.90
C MET A 1 -12.80 -19.93 -1.17
N GLY A 2 -11.46 -19.84 -1.13
CA GLY A 2 -10.68 -20.75 -0.30
C GLY A 2 -11.00 -20.50 1.19
N SER A 3 -10.99 -21.52 2.00
CA SER A 3 -11.27 -21.45 3.45
C SER A 3 -10.36 -20.42 4.16
N ARG A 4 -9.11 -20.26 3.71
CA ARG A 4 -8.14 -19.31 4.29
C ARG A 4 -8.49 -17.84 3.98
N THR A 5 -8.88 -17.51 2.76
CA THR A 5 -9.27 -16.16 2.36
C THR A 5 -10.45 -15.65 3.20
N ALA A 6 -11.45 -16.52 3.45
CA ALA A 6 -12.57 -16.15 4.30
C ALA A 6 -12.18 -15.85 5.76
N ILE A 7 -11.18 -16.56 6.30
CA ILE A 7 -10.64 -16.28 7.64
C ILE A 7 -9.99 -14.89 7.67
N HIS A 8 -9.09 -14.61 6.72
CA HIS A 8 -8.39 -13.32 6.66
C HIS A 8 -9.35 -12.14 6.47
N LEU A 9 -10.39 -12.29 5.65
CA LEU A 9 -11.42 -11.27 5.51
C LEU A 9 -12.18 -11.03 6.81
N ALA A 10 -12.53 -12.10 7.55
CA ALA A 10 -13.19 -11.98 8.83
C ALA A 10 -12.32 -11.29 9.89
N GLU A 11 -11.01 -11.56 9.91
CA GLU A 11 -10.04 -10.86 10.77
C GLU A 11 -9.98 -9.35 10.44
N ILE A 12 -9.90 -9.00 9.14
CA ILE A 12 -9.91 -7.59 8.72
C ILE A 12 -11.22 -6.90 9.11
N GLU A 13 -12.37 -7.55 8.96
CA GLU A 13 -13.65 -6.99 9.37
C GLU A 13 -13.78 -6.84 10.89
N ASN A 14 -13.23 -7.75 11.69
CA ASN A 14 -13.35 -7.72 13.14
C ASN A 14 -12.29 -6.85 13.81
N ASP A 15 -11.04 -7.04 13.43
CA ASP A 15 -9.88 -6.45 14.09
C ASP A 15 -9.25 -5.31 13.29
N GLY A 16 -9.57 -5.22 12.00
CA GLY A 16 -9.05 -4.22 11.07
C GLY A 16 -7.78 -4.67 10.34
N TYR A 17 -7.22 -5.84 10.68
CA TYR A 17 -6.01 -6.37 10.06
C TYR A 17 -5.96 -7.88 10.09
N THR A 18 -5.07 -8.45 9.28
CA THR A 18 -4.69 -9.86 9.29
C THR A 18 -3.21 -10.03 8.97
N ILE A 19 -2.59 -11.09 9.47
CA ILE A 19 -1.20 -11.45 9.16
C ILE A 19 -1.19 -12.73 8.33
N ILE A 20 -0.42 -12.72 7.24
CA ILE A 20 -0.19 -13.89 6.39
C ILE A 20 1.29 -14.18 6.39
N GLU A 21 1.67 -15.28 7.03
CA GLU A 21 3.07 -15.63 7.21
C GLU A 21 3.64 -16.39 6.01
N ASN A 22 4.95 -16.19 5.78
CA ASN A 22 5.77 -16.96 4.84
C ASN A 22 5.23 -16.94 3.39
N VAL A 23 4.88 -15.76 2.89
CA VAL A 23 4.35 -15.57 1.52
C VAL A 23 5.40 -15.11 0.52
N MET A 24 6.51 -14.52 0.95
CA MET A 24 7.66 -14.21 0.09
C MET A 24 8.72 -15.30 0.18
N SER A 25 9.37 -15.58 -0.95
CA SER A 25 10.56 -16.43 -0.97
C SER A 25 11.82 -15.63 -0.60
N ASP A 26 12.83 -16.31 -0.08
CA ASP A 26 14.14 -15.71 0.22
C ASP A 26 14.81 -15.13 -1.03
N ASP A 27 14.61 -15.74 -2.19
CA ASP A 27 15.10 -15.26 -3.49
C ASP A 27 14.48 -13.89 -3.83
N LEU A 28 13.16 -13.74 -3.71
CA LEU A 28 12.48 -12.47 -3.96
C LEU A 28 12.94 -11.39 -2.98
N MET A 29 13.04 -11.72 -1.70
CA MET A 29 13.53 -10.79 -0.69
C MET A 29 14.97 -10.33 -0.99
N SER A 30 15.84 -11.23 -1.40
CA SER A 30 17.23 -10.92 -1.74
C SER A 30 17.32 -10.00 -2.96
N ARG A 31 16.59 -10.29 -4.04
CA ARG A 31 16.56 -9.45 -5.24
C ARG A 31 16.09 -8.02 -4.93
N ILE A 32 15.01 -7.88 -4.18
CA ILE A 32 14.49 -6.56 -3.81
C ILE A 32 15.47 -5.80 -2.90
N ARG A 33 16.13 -6.49 -1.95
CA ARG A 33 17.17 -5.85 -1.12
C ARG A 33 18.33 -5.32 -1.98
N GLU A 34 18.83 -6.11 -2.92
CA GLU A 34 19.90 -5.70 -3.83
C GLU A 34 19.50 -4.47 -4.65
N GLU A 35 18.27 -4.43 -5.17
CA GLU A 35 17.74 -3.28 -5.90
C GLU A 35 17.61 -2.01 -5.03
N LEU A 36 17.41 -2.15 -3.71
CA LEU A 36 17.27 -1.04 -2.78
C LEU A 36 18.62 -0.50 -2.26
N VAL A 37 19.69 -1.29 -2.31
CA VAL A 37 21.04 -0.88 -1.81
C VAL A 37 21.47 0.51 -2.27
N PRO A 38 21.31 0.92 -3.55
CA PRO A 38 21.72 2.23 -4.01
C PRO A 38 21.00 3.41 -3.34
N TYR A 39 19.84 3.14 -2.75
CA TYR A 39 18.95 4.16 -2.19
C TYR A 39 18.94 4.20 -0.66
N CYS A 40 19.29 3.10 0.01
CA CYS A 40 19.34 2.99 1.48
C CYS A 40 20.80 3.18 1.97
N GLN A 41 21.25 4.42 2.03
CA GLN A 41 22.66 4.79 2.35
C GLN A 41 22.77 5.80 3.49
N GLY A 42 21.78 5.91 4.36
CA GLY A 42 21.76 6.88 5.45
C GLY A 42 21.49 8.33 5.00
N LYS A 43 20.99 8.54 3.78
CA LYS A 43 20.80 9.89 3.20
C LYS A 43 19.34 10.31 3.06
N LEU A 44 18.42 9.36 3.11
CA LEU A 44 16.99 9.61 2.90
C LEU A 44 16.21 9.57 4.22
N LEU A 45 16.80 10.08 5.29
CA LEU A 45 16.17 10.18 6.61
C LEU A 45 14.95 11.12 6.56
N GLY A 46 13.94 10.77 7.33
CA GLY A 46 12.73 11.56 7.47
C GLY A 46 12.98 12.93 8.14
N ARG A 47 12.07 13.86 7.90
CA ARG A 47 12.22 15.29 8.28
C ARG A 47 11.48 15.66 9.56
N ASN A 48 10.68 14.76 10.09
CA ASN A 48 9.85 14.97 11.26
C ASN A 48 9.50 13.62 11.95
N ASN A 49 8.81 13.67 13.07
CA ASN A 49 8.45 12.48 13.84
C ASN A 49 7.51 11.51 13.10
N PHE A 50 6.75 12.00 12.10
CA PHE A 50 5.92 11.13 11.27
C PHE A 50 6.74 10.37 10.23
N GLU A 51 7.67 11.05 9.58
CA GLU A 51 8.57 10.39 8.61
C GLU A 51 9.62 9.53 9.31
N GLY A 52 9.99 9.86 10.55
CA GLY A 52 11.02 9.21 11.36
C GLY A 52 12.42 9.78 11.10
N THR A 53 13.05 10.35 12.13
CA THR A 53 14.37 11.00 12.01
C THR A 53 15.54 10.01 11.92
N GLN A 54 15.30 8.75 12.28
CA GLN A 54 16.18 7.61 12.10
C GLN A 54 15.55 6.57 11.16
N THR A 55 14.77 7.02 10.16
CA THR A 55 14.07 6.16 9.21
C THR A 55 14.33 6.63 7.79
N GLU A 56 14.85 5.76 6.94
CA GLU A 56 14.98 6.04 5.51
C GLU A 56 13.73 5.60 4.76
N ARG A 57 13.26 6.44 3.84
CA ARG A 57 12.10 6.15 3.00
C ARG A 57 12.46 6.29 1.53
N VAL A 58 12.24 5.23 0.75
CA VAL A 58 12.43 5.25 -0.70
C VAL A 58 11.08 5.15 -1.38
N TYR A 59 10.75 6.17 -2.13
CA TYR A 59 9.52 6.29 -2.92
C TYR A 59 9.76 5.91 -4.39
N ALA A 60 8.67 5.85 -5.17
CA ALA A 60 8.71 5.49 -6.59
C ALA A 60 9.38 4.12 -6.82
N LEU A 61 9.02 3.11 -6.01
CA LEU A 61 9.71 1.83 -5.98
C LEU A 61 9.70 1.11 -7.32
N LEU A 62 8.58 1.13 -8.05
CA LEU A 62 8.52 0.49 -9.38
C LEU A 62 9.50 1.10 -10.41
N ALA A 63 9.97 2.32 -10.18
CA ALA A 63 11.02 2.91 -11.02
C ALA A 63 12.45 2.61 -10.52
N LYS A 64 12.61 2.08 -9.32
CA LYS A 64 13.90 1.91 -8.64
C LYS A 64 14.22 0.44 -8.32
N ALA A 65 13.22 -0.31 -7.92
CA ALA A 65 13.29 -1.71 -7.51
C ALA A 65 12.17 -2.50 -8.23
N PRO A 66 12.36 -2.86 -9.50
CA PRO A 66 11.30 -3.46 -10.31
C PRO A 66 10.78 -4.79 -9.76
N SER A 67 11.57 -5.55 -9.01
CA SER A 67 11.11 -6.79 -8.37
C SER A 67 9.99 -6.56 -7.32
N VAL A 68 9.81 -5.32 -6.84
CA VAL A 68 8.67 -4.95 -5.96
C VAL A 68 7.32 -5.17 -6.65
N ALA A 69 7.27 -5.23 -7.97
CA ALA A 69 6.08 -5.58 -8.73
C ALA A 69 5.46 -6.92 -8.25
N GLU A 70 6.30 -7.91 -7.93
CA GLU A 70 5.84 -9.24 -7.51
C GLU A 70 5.09 -9.21 -6.17
N ILE A 71 5.43 -8.29 -5.25
CA ILE A 71 4.67 -8.14 -4.00
C ILE A 71 3.45 -7.23 -4.18
N ILE A 72 3.50 -6.23 -5.07
CA ILE A 72 2.35 -5.36 -5.37
C ILE A 72 1.21 -6.16 -6.01
N GLU A 73 1.51 -7.11 -6.88
CA GLU A 73 0.51 -7.98 -7.52
C GLU A 73 0.50 -9.41 -6.96
N HIS A 74 1.00 -9.60 -5.73
CA HIS A 74 1.04 -10.91 -5.13
C HIS A 74 -0.36 -11.53 -5.01
N PRO A 75 -0.60 -12.74 -5.54
CA PRO A 75 -1.96 -13.30 -5.66
C PRO A 75 -2.69 -13.41 -4.33
N THR A 76 -1.99 -13.78 -3.26
CA THR A 76 -2.61 -13.94 -1.92
C THR A 76 -3.14 -12.62 -1.36
N THR A 77 -2.41 -11.51 -1.52
CA THR A 77 -2.90 -10.20 -1.05
C THR A 77 -3.94 -9.62 -1.98
N LEU A 78 -3.77 -9.78 -3.30
CA LEU A 78 -4.75 -9.27 -4.26
C LEU A 78 -6.10 -9.99 -4.17
N GLU A 79 -6.13 -11.27 -3.79
CA GLU A 79 -7.39 -11.99 -3.54
C GLU A 79 -8.21 -11.33 -2.40
N LEU A 80 -7.55 -10.75 -1.39
CA LEU A 80 -8.20 -9.98 -0.33
C LEU A 80 -8.59 -8.58 -0.83
N ILE A 81 -7.67 -7.87 -1.46
CA ILE A 81 -7.87 -6.49 -1.92
C ILE A 81 -9.01 -6.40 -2.94
N ASP A 82 -9.13 -7.39 -3.84
CA ASP A 82 -10.21 -7.51 -4.82
C ASP A 82 -11.61 -7.61 -4.19
N GLN A 83 -11.69 -8.04 -2.92
CA GLN A 83 -12.94 -8.14 -2.17
C GLN A 83 -13.16 -6.95 -1.23
N LEU A 84 -12.08 -6.26 -0.86
CA LEU A 84 -12.12 -5.14 0.09
C LEU A 84 -12.30 -3.78 -0.60
N LEU A 85 -11.84 -3.63 -1.83
CA LEU A 85 -11.93 -2.38 -2.61
C LEU A 85 -12.79 -2.57 -3.88
N PRO A 86 -13.41 -1.50 -4.39
CA PRO A 86 -14.15 -1.56 -5.63
C PRO A 86 -13.21 -1.84 -6.82
N PRO A 87 -13.73 -2.40 -7.93
CA PRO A 87 -12.96 -2.61 -9.16
C PRO A 87 -12.24 -1.33 -9.62
N ASN A 88 -11.09 -1.50 -10.30
CA ASN A 88 -10.22 -0.41 -10.76
C ASN A 88 -9.54 0.40 -9.64
N TYR A 89 -9.43 -0.17 -8.44
CA TYR A 89 -8.64 0.46 -7.38
C TYR A 89 -7.21 0.77 -7.86
N LEU A 90 -6.60 1.76 -7.24
CA LEU A 90 -5.28 2.26 -7.61
C LEU A 90 -4.23 1.88 -6.56
N LEU A 91 -2.99 1.73 -6.98
CA LEU A 91 -1.84 1.75 -6.10
C LEU A 91 -1.65 3.20 -5.63
N SER A 92 -1.92 3.46 -4.37
CA SER A 92 -1.87 4.80 -3.79
C SER A 92 -0.44 5.24 -3.50
N ALA A 93 0.37 4.32 -2.98
CA ALA A 93 1.79 4.48 -2.72
C ALA A 93 2.49 3.13 -2.71
N ALA A 94 3.80 3.12 -2.96
CA ALA A 94 4.66 1.98 -2.71
C ALA A 94 6.03 2.47 -2.27
N LEU A 95 6.36 2.29 -0.99
CA LEU A 95 7.62 2.78 -0.44
C LEU A 95 8.31 1.73 0.42
N SER A 96 9.63 1.79 0.47
CA SER A 96 10.41 1.07 1.47
C SER A 96 10.60 1.94 2.71
N ILE A 97 10.61 1.29 3.87
CA ILE A 97 10.80 1.91 5.19
C ILE A 97 11.89 1.13 5.92
N LEU A 98 13.06 1.73 6.02
CA LEU A 98 14.19 1.20 6.75
C LEU A 98 14.35 1.95 8.07
N VAL A 99 14.01 1.30 9.16
CA VAL A 99 14.01 1.87 10.52
C VAL A 99 15.29 1.52 11.22
N HIS A 100 16.13 2.53 11.48
CA HIS A 100 17.41 2.36 12.18
C HIS A 100 17.25 2.29 13.69
N PRO A 101 18.25 1.75 14.41
CA PRO A 101 18.31 1.81 15.87
C PRO A 101 18.15 3.22 16.40
N GLY A 102 17.37 3.37 17.48
CA GLY A 102 17.09 4.66 18.11
C GLY A 102 15.91 5.42 17.56
N GLU A 103 15.19 4.89 16.54
CA GLU A 103 13.96 5.52 16.07
C GLU A 103 12.86 5.49 17.14
N THR A 104 12.14 6.60 17.26
CA THR A 104 11.00 6.78 18.16
C THR A 104 9.69 6.35 17.50
N PRO A 105 8.63 6.02 18.28
CA PRO A 105 7.36 5.68 17.68
C PRO A 105 6.78 6.84 16.87
N GLN A 106 6.14 6.52 15.75
CA GLN A 106 5.35 7.51 15.02
C GLN A 106 4.14 7.97 15.85
N PRO A 107 3.59 9.16 15.57
CA PRO A 107 2.23 9.50 15.98
C PRO A 107 1.22 8.48 15.44
N PHE A 108 0.16 8.18 16.18
CA PHE A 108 -0.95 7.39 15.68
C PHE A 108 -1.60 8.06 14.47
N HIS A 109 -1.90 7.27 13.46
CA HIS A 109 -2.50 7.73 12.21
C HIS A 109 -3.30 6.61 11.54
N TYR A 110 -3.92 6.92 10.42
CA TYR A 110 -4.55 6.01 9.49
C TYR A 110 -4.21 6.41 8.04
N ASP A 111 -4.22 5.45 7.12
CA ASP A 111 -3.60 5.56 5.80
C ASP A 111 -4.54 5.93 4.65
N ASP A 112 -5.83 5.96 4.83
CA ASP A 112 -6.79 5.96 3.73
C ASP A 112 -6.85 7.26 2.88
N GLY A 113 -5.90 8.16 3.08
CA GLY A 113 -5.57 9.24 2.15
C GLY A 113 -6.62 10.34 1.96
N ILE A 114 -7.67 10.37 2.78
CA ILE A 114 -8.73 11.39 2.64
C ILE A 114 -8.49 12.63 3.51
N ALA A 115 -7.23 12.93 3.81
CA ALA A 115 -6.87 14.13 4.57
C ALA A 115 -7.53 15.38 3.96
N GLY A 116 -8.28 16.10 4.80
CA GLY A 116 -9.02 17.31 4.38
C GLY A 116 -10.45 17.05 3.89
N LEU A 117 -10.90 15.80 3.81
CA LEU A 117 -12.32 15.49 3.61
C LEU A 117 -12.97 15.19 4.97
N SER A 118 -14.01 15.92 5.31
CA SER A 118 -14.82 15.62 6.49
C SER A 118 -15.78 14.48 6.18
N VAL A 119 -15.37 13.25 6.53
CA VAL A 119 -16.19 12.04 6.35
C VAL A 119 -16.46 11.43 7.71
N VAL A 120 -17.75 11.31 8.05
CA VAL A 120 -18.20 10.76 9.34
C VAL A 120 -17.75 9.32 9.50
N LYS A 121 -17.21 8.95 10.66
CA LYS A 121 -16.87 7.60 11.05
C LYS A 121 -17.99 6.93 11.87
N PRO A 122 -18.12 5.60 11.82
CA PRO A 122 -17.43 4.67 10.95
C PRO A 122 -17.85 4.87 9.48
N ARG A 123 -16.94 4.70 8.56
CA ARG A 123 -17.17 4.93 7.14
C ARG A 123 -16.81 3.73 6.26
N VAL A 124 -17.23 3.79 5.01
CA VAL A 124 -16.78 2.82 4.00
C VAL A 124 -15.27 2.88 3.84
N ARG A 125 -14.66 1.75 3.56
CA ARG A 125 -13.24 1.60 3.30
C ARG A 125 -12.86 2.35 2.03
N PHE A 126 -11.89 3.26 2.12
CA PHE A 126 -11.33 3.97 0.97
C PHE A 126 -9.94 3.46 0.59
N GLY A 127 -9.26 2.75 1.48
CA GLY A 127 -7.94 2.20 1.24
C GLY A 127 -7.73 0.88 1.98
N VAL A 128 -6.76 0.13 1.48
CA VAL A 128 -6.18 -1.06 2.12
C VAL A 128 -4.68 -0.93 2.03
N SER A 129 -4.00 -1.08 3.15
CA SER A 129 -2.55 -1.04 3.21
C SER A 129 -1.97 -2.42 3.47
N THR A 130 -0.78 -2.66 2.97
CA THR A 130 0.00 -3.85 3.26
C THR A 130 1.38 -3.47 3.74
N ILE A 131 1.95 -4.21 4.70
CA ILE A 131 3.34 -4.06 5.11
C ILE A 131 4.00 -5.43 5.01
N TRP A 132 5.01 -5.52 4.16
CA TRP A 132 5.77 -6.71 3.88
C TRP A 132 7.07 -6.70 4.69
N ALA A 133 7.25 -7.69 5.55
CA ALA A 133 8.40 -7.81 6.44
C ALA A 133 9.60 -8.38 5.68
N PHE A 134 10.65 -7.62 5.55
CA PHE A 134 11.95 -8.08 5.02
C PHE A 134 12.86 -8.56 6.14
N ASP A 135 12.67 -8.09 7.36
CA ASP A 135 13.25 -8.60 8.59
C ASP A 135 12.13 -9.07 9.51
N ASP A 136 12.44 -9.92 10.47
CA ASP A 136 11.47 -10.29 11.50
C ASP A 136 10.95 -9.03 12.21
N PHE A 137 9.64 -8.93 12.40
CA PHE A 137 9.04 -7.91 13.24
C PHE A 137 8.99 -8.41 14.67
N THR A 138 9.80 -7.82 15.56
CA THR A 138 9.99 -8.23 16.95
C THR A 138 9.48 -7.16 17.92
N GLU A 139 9.48 -7.50 19.20
CA GLU A 139 9.08 -6.59 20.28
C GLU A 139 9.87 -5.28 20.32
N THR A 140 11.09 -5.25 19.76
CA THR A 140 12.05 -4.17 19.99
C THR A 140 12.54 -3.46 18.75
N ASN A 141 12.28 -3.97 17.53
CA ASN A 141 12.89 -3.44 16.28
C ASN A 141 11.97 -2.54 15.45
N GLY A 142 10.99 -1.91 16.08
CA GLY A 142 10.09 -0.99 15.37
C GLY A 142 8.98 -1.70 14.59
N ALA A 143 8.53 -2.88 15.07
CA ALA A 143 7.34 -3.55 14.54
C ALA A 143 6.16 -2.58 14.51
N THR A 144 5.33 -2.70 13.47
CA THR A 144 4.10 -1.91 13.38
C THR A 144 3.22 -2.17 14.59
N GLU A 145 2.67 -1.12 15.15
CA GLU A 145 1.74 -1.14 16.26
C GLU A 145 0.36 -0.76 15.75
N VAL A 146 -0.66 -1.54 16.10
CA VAL A 146 -2.05 -1.34 15.68
C VAL A 146 -2.96 -1.24 16.90
N ILE A 147 -4.13 -0.64 16.71
CA ILE A 147 -5.21 -0.65 17.69
C ILE A 147 -6.37 -1.47 17.10
N PRO A 148 -6.50 -2.75 17.48
CA PRO A 148 -7.50 -3.64 16.90
C PRO A 148 -8.92 -3.09 17.03
N GLY A 149 -9.72 -3.19 15.97
CA GLY A 149 -11.10 -2.71 15.93
C GLY A 149 -11.27 -1.19 15.80
N SER A 150 -10.18 -0.40 15.79
CA SER A 150 -10.24 1.08 15.72
C SER A 150 -10.81 1.61 14.39
N HIS A 151 -10.78 0.84 13.31
CA HIS A 151 -11.39 1.17 12.03
C HIS A 151 -12.92 1.37 12.13
N ARG A 152 -13.56 0.86 13.21
CA ARG A 152 -14.99 1.01 13.50
C ARG A 152 -15.30 2.10 14.53
N TRP A 153 -14.28 2.83 15.02
CA TRP A 153 -14.49 3.84 16.03
C TRP A 153 -15.14 5.11 15.47
N ALA A 154 -15.82 5.85 16.35
CA ALA A 154 -16.24 7.21 16.08
C ALA A 154 -15.03 8.17 16.06
N GLU A 155 -15.19 9.35 15.42
CA GLU A 155 -14.07 10.29 15.20
C GLU A 155 -13.47 10.86 16.49
N ASP A 156 -14.28 10.98 17.55
CA ASP A 156 -13.92 11.58 18.82
C ASP A 156 -13.17 10.64 19.77
N ARG A 157 -12.98 9.38 19.38
CA ARG A 157 -12.26 8.41 20.20
C ARG A 157 -10.75 8.47 19.95
N GLU A 158 -10.02 8.87 20.99
CA GLU A 158 -8.56 8.88 20.99
C GLU A 158 -7.97 7.50 21.33
N PRO A 159 -6.87 7.09 20.67
CA PRO A 159 -6.17 5.84 20.97
C PRO A 159 -5.45 5.93 22.33
N ARG A 160 -5.39 4.79 23.05
CA ARG A 160 -4.67 4.68 24.32
C ARG A 160 -3.56 3.63 24.20
N GLU A 161 -2.42 3.89 24.84
CA GLU A 161 -1.27 2.97 24.82
C GLU A 161 -1.61 1.54 25.31
N ALA A 162 -2.56 1.40 26.24
CA ALA A 162 -3.00 0.09 26.72
C ALA A 162 -3.78 -0.74 25.68
N GLU A 163 -4.18 -0.16 24.57
CA GLU A 163 -4.93 -0.82 23.47
C GLU A 163 -3.99 -1.24 22.33
N VAL A 164 -2.72 -0.89 22.41
CA VAL A 164 -1.73 -1.15 21.37
C VAL A 164 -1.38 -2.63 21.31
N VAL A 165 -1.39 -3.17 20.12
CA VAL A 165 -0.90 -4.52 19.81
C VAL A 165 0.21 -4.41 18.77
N LYS A 166 1.36 -5.02 19.06
CA LYS A 166 2.46 -5.11 18.10
C LYS A 166 2.20 -6.22 17.08
N VAL A 167 2.39 -5.90 15.83
CA VAL A 167 2.31 -6.85 14.71
C VAL A 167 3.63 -7.60 14.64
N LEU A 168 3.73 -8.70 15.37
CA LEU A 168 4.91 -9.57 15.35
C LEU A 168 4.75 -10.62 14.26
N MET A 169 5.73 -10.74 13.38
CA MET A 169 5.70 -11.69 12.26
C MET A 169 7.11 -11.98 11.74
N PRO A 170 7.38 -13.18 11.24
CA PRO A 170 8.68 -13.51 10.65
C PRO A 170 8.88 -12.78 9.32
N ALA A 171 10.14 -12.61 8.93
CA ALA A 171 10.51 -12.16 7.59
C ALA A 171 9.80 -13.01 6.51
N GLY A 172 9.46 -12.39 5.38
CA GLY A 172 8.68 -13.05 4.35
C GLY A 172 7.16 -13.02 4.56
N SER A 173 6.69 -12.42 5.64
CA SER A 173 5.26 -12.26 5.97
C SER A 173 4.72 -10.92 5.52
N VAL A 174 3.38 -10.80 5.49
CA VAL A 174 2.67 -9.56 5.21
C VAL A 174 1.54 -9.35 6.20
N VAL A 175 1.39 -8.14 6.70
CA VAL A 175 0.16 -7.68 7.35
C VAL A 175 -0.66 -6.90 6.32
N VAL A 176 -1.96 -7.22 6.23
CA VAL A 176 -2.96 -6.53 5.42
C VAL A 176 -3.95 -5.86 6.35
N PHE A 177 -4.21 -4.57 6.19
CA PHE A 177 -5.08 -3.83 7.09
C PHE A 177 -5.95 -2.78 6.41
N ASP A 178 -7.09 -2.50 7.05
CA ASP A 178 -8.01 -1.46 6.66
C ASP A 178 -7.32 -0.09 6.71
N GLY A 179 -7.43 0.71 5.67
CA GLY A 179 -6.82 2.04 5.62
C GLY A 179 -7.27 3.00 6.72
N THR A 180 -8.38 2.69 7.43
CA THR A 180 -8.88 3.46 8.57
C THR A 180 -8.42 2.91 9.92
N LEU A 181 -7.70 1.78 9.95
CA LEU A 181 -7.14 1.23 11.19
C LEU A 181 -6.13 2.20 11.77
N ILE A 182 -6.29 2.55 13.05
CA ILE A 182 -5.31 3.38 13.75
C ILE A 182 -4.08 2.54 14.03
N HIS A 183 -2.93 3.03 13.56
CA HIS A 183 -1.66 2.36 13.69
C HIS A 183 -0.49 3.34 13.73
N ARG A 184 0.71 2.82 13.97
CA ARG A 184 1.97 3.58 13.90
C ARG A 184 3.17 2.64 13.70
N GLY A 185 4.27 3.16 13.19
CA GLY A 185 5.56 2.50 13.33
C GLY A 185 6.00 2.51 14.80
N GLY A 186 6.38 1.37 15.35
CA GLY A 186 6.90 1.27 16.70
C GLY A 186 8.33 1.80 16.83
N ALA A 187 8.81 1.95 18.07
CA ALA A 187 10.19 2.32 18.35
C ALA A 187 11.17 1.19 17.99
N ASN A 188 12.31 1.53 17.39
CA ASN A 188 13.42 0.60 17.22
C ASN A 188 14.44 0.77 18.37
N THR A 189 14.30 -0.01 19.41
CA THR A 189 15.22 -0.06 20.57
C THR A 189 16.25 -1.19 20.44
N SER A 190 16.25 -1.93 19.33
CA SER A 190 17.22 -2.96 19.01
C SER A 190 18.53 -2.37 18.47
N ALA A 191 19.51 -3.22 18.23
CA ALA A 191 20.80 -2.84 17.63
C ALA A 191 20.84 -3.05 16.09
N ALA A 192 19.73 -3.45 15.48
CA ALA A 192 19.66 -3.78 14.06
C ALA A 192 18.62 -2.93 13.32
N ASP A 193 18.85 -2.72 12.05
CA ASP A 193 17.89 -2.11 11.14
C ASP A 193 16.69 -3.03 10.91
N ARG A 194 15.53 -2.46 10.53
CA ARG A 194 14.35 -3.21 10.13
C ARG A 194 13.78 -2.64 8.82
N LEU A 195 13.84 -3.45 7.77
CA LEU A 195 13.31 -3.12 6.45
C LEU A 195 11.90 -3.66 6.27
N ALA A 196 11.02 -2.82 5.77
CA ALA A 196 9.71 -3.20 5.25
C ALA A 196 9.41 -2.49 3.93
N ILE A 197 8.49 -3.06 3.16
CA ILE A 197 7.90 -2.41 1.98
C ILE A 197 6.40 -2.34 2.18
N THR A 198 5.83 -1.17 1.90
CA THR A 198 4.39 -0.91 2.09
C THR A 198 3.72 -0.47 0.80
N PRO A 199 3.17 -1.39 0.00
CA PRO A 199 2.14 -1.09 -0.99
C PRO A 199 0.83 -0.69 -0.31
N GLN A 200 0.26 0.44 -0.74
CA GLN A 200 -1.02 0.95 -0.28
C GLN A 200 -1.97 1.08 -1.48
N TYR A 201 -3.20 0.61 -1.32
CA TYR A 201 -4.21 0.61 -2.38
C TYR A 201 -5.36 1.50 -1.99
N CYS A 202 -5.94 2.21 -2.96
CA CYS A 202 -7.04 3.13 -2.70
C CYS A 202 -8.19 3.00 -3.70
N ASN A 203 -9.37 3.46 -3.27
CA ASN A 203 -10.53 3.63 -4.13
C ASN A 203 -10.17 4.46 -5.37
N PRO A 204 -10.61 4.07 -6.56
CA PRO A 204 -10.23 4.72 -7.81
C PRO A 204 -10.70 6.18 -7.93
N GLY A 205 -11.64 6.62 -7.10
CA GLY A 205 -12.09 8.01 -7.01
C GLY A 205 -11.21 8.92 -6.17
N LEU A 206 -10.19 8.38 -5.49
CA LEU A 206 -9.26 9.16 -4.67
C LEU A 206 -8.01 9.53 -5.45
N ARG A 207 -7.39 10.62 -5.03
CA ARG A 207 -6.04 10.94 -5.48
C ARG A 207 -5.04 10.03 -4.75
N GLN A 208 -4.15 9.43 -5.51
CA GLN A 208 -3.04 8.62 -4.98
C GLN A 208 -2.11 9.46 -4.09
N ILE A 209 -1.57 8.86 -3.03
CA ILE A 209 -0.58 9.50 -2.15
C ILE A 209 0.69 9.82 -2.93
N GLU A 210 1.19 8.89 -3.72
CA GLU A 210 2.23 9.12 -4.73
C GLU A 210 1.56 9.37 -6.09
N ASN A 211 2.02 10.36 -6.84
CA ASN A 211 1.55 10.54 -8.23
C ASN A 211 2.17 9.45 -9.12
N MET A 212 1.55 8.27 -9.10
CA MET A 212 2.11 7.05 -9.70
C MET A 212 2.39 7.20 -11.20
N VAL A 213 1.57 7.94 -11.95
CA VAL A 213 1.80 8.16 -13.38
C VAL A 213 3.07 8.97 -13.63
N LEU A 214 3.42 9.90 -12.74
CA LEU A 214 4.66 10.67 -12.82
C LEU A 214 5.85 9.91 -12.21
N ALA A 215 5.63 9.18 -11.12
CA ALA A 215 6.66 8.39 -10.46
C ALA A 215 7.11 7.19 -11.32
N VAL A 216 6.19 6.62 -12.09
CA VAL A 216 6.42 5.48 -12.99
C VAL A 216 5.93 5.87 -14.39
N PRO A 217 6.71 6.67 -15.15
CA PRO A 217 6.30 7.18 -16.44
C PRO A 217 6.10 6.09 -17.49
N PRO A 218 5.45 6.38 -18.63
CA PRO A 218 5.05 5.38 -19.62
C PRO A 218 6.17 4.44 -20.08
N ASP A 219 7.40 4.95 -20.19
CA ASP A 219 8.55 4.15 -20.63
C ASP A 219 8.96 3.06 -19.63
N ILE A 220 8.70 3.30 -18.35
CA ILE A 220 8.90 2.32 -17.27
C ILE A 220 7.65 1.44 -17.15
N ALA A 221 6.46 2.05 -17.08
CA ALA A 221 5.20 1.36 -16.86
C ALA A 221 4.90 0.27 -17.90
N ARG A 222 5.33 0.45 -19.16
CA ARG A 222 5.14 -0.54 -20.24
C ARG A 222 5.77 -1.91 -19.98
N ASN A 223 6.75 -1.96 -19.07
CA ASN A 223 7.46 -3.20 -18.73
C ASN A 223 6.73 -4.05 -17.67
N TYR A 224 5.65 -3.53 -17.10
CA TYR A 224 4.86 -4.20 -16.09
C TYR A 224 3.61 -4.86 -16.66
N SER A 225 2.97 -5.71 -15.87
CA SER A 225 1.70 -6.34 -16.20
C SER A 225 0.61 -5.30 -16.46
N GLU A 226 -0.41 -5.68 -17.22
CA GLU A 226 -1.59 -4.82 -17.42
C GLU A 226 -2.25 -4.45 -16.09
N ARG A 227 -2.22 -5.35 -15.11
CA ARG A 227 -2.78 -5.11 -13.78
C ARG A 227 -2.05 -3.98 -13.06
N ILE A 228 -0.71 -4.03 -13.03
CA ILE A 228 0.10 -2.95 -12.46
C ILE A 228 -0.12 -1.64 -13.22
N GLN A 229 -0.12 -1.67 -14.55
CA GLN A 229 -0.40 -0.49 -15.36
C GLN A 229 -1.73 0.16 -14.98
N ASN A 230 -2.77 -0.65 -14.79
CA ASN A 230 -4.08 -0.17 -14.36
C ASN A 230 -4.03 0.42 -12.94
N MET A 231 -3.37 -0.23 -12.00
CA MET A 231 -3.20 0.25 -10.63
C MET A 231 -2.36 1.54 -10.55
N LEU A 232 -1.43 1.76 -11.48
CA LEU A 232 -0.69 3.02 -11.59
C LEU A 232 -1.56 4.19 -12.06
N GLY A 233 -2.70 3.93 -12.70
CA GLY A 233 -3.59 4.93 -13.24
C GLY A 233 -3.56 5.04 -14.78
N TYR A 234 -2.91 4.10 -15.48
CA TYR A 234 -2.97 4.01 -16.94
C TYR A 234 -4.26 3.34 -17.43
N ASN A 235 -5.36 3.62 -16.75
CA ASN A 235 -6.70 3.13 -17.07
C ASN A 235 -7.73 4.26 -16.95
N ILE A 236 -8.97 3.94 -17.24
CA ILE A 236 -10.13 4.77 -16.97
C ILE A 236 -11.13 4.00 -16.12
N ILE A 237 -11.92 4.73 -15.33
CA ILE A 237 -13.03 4.15 -14.58
C ILE A 237 -14.26 4.13 -15.50
N GLU A 238 -14.62 2.96 -16.01
CA GLU A 238 -15.83 2.81 -16.83
C GLU A 238 -17.10 2.81 -15.97
N PRO A 239 -18.20 3.40 -16.46
CA PRO A 239 -18.41 4.08 -17.72
C PRO A 239 -18.03 5.58 -17.73
N SER A 240 -17.36 6.06 -16.70
CA SER A 240 -16.97 7.44 -16.49
C SER A 240 -15.79 7.86 -17.40
N PHE A 241 -15.44 9.15 -17.34
CA PHE A 241 -14.29 9.74 -18.07
C PHE A 241 -13.06 9.93 -17.18
N MET A 242 -13.09 9.44 -15.94
CA MET A 242 -12.01 9.64 -14.98
C MET A 242 -10.76 8.89 -15.45
N GLY A 243 -9.64 9.60 -15.51
CA GLY A 243 -8.36 9.08 -15.93
C GLY A 243 -7.98 9.37 -17.38
N TYR A 244 -8.81 10.05 -18.17
CA TYR A 244 -8.48 10.43 -19.53
C TYR A 244 -7.28 11.38 -19.61
N VAL A 245 -6.49 11.22 -20.65
CA VAL A 245 -5.39 12.12 -21.04
C VAL A 245 -5.69 12.66 -22.43
N ASP A 246 -5.87 13.99 -22.55
CA ASP A 246 -6.20 14.65 -23.80
C ASP A 246 -7.39 14.00 -24.53
N GLY A 247 -8.43 13.66 -23.79
CA GLY A 247 -9.66 13.02 -24.32
C GLY A 247 -9.51 11.57 -24.77
N VAL A 248 -8.34 10.95 -24.57
CA VAL A 248 -8.08 9.56 -24.93
C VAL A 248 -7.71 8.70 -23.72
N HIS A 249 -7.88 7.39 -23.89
CA HIS A 249 -7.51 6.42 -22.86
C HIS A 249 -5.99 6.45 -22.63
N PRO A 250 -5.50 6.56 -21.36
CA PRO A 250 -4.07 6.69 -21.05
C PRO A 250 -3.23 5.49 -21.48
N LYS A 251 -3.82 4.32 -21.71
CA LYS A 251 -3.14 3.14 -22.25
C LYS A 251 -2.41 3.42 -23.58
N LYS A 252 -2.85 4.44 -24.35
CA LYS A 252 -2.13 4.88 -25.56
C LYS A 252 -0.73 5.40 -25.31
N LEU A 253 -0.43 5.86 -24.09
CA LEU A 253 0.91 6.31 -23.72
C LEU A 253 1.88 5.12 -23.55
N ILE A 254 1.36 3.96 -23.21
CA ILE A 254 2.11 2.73 -22.98
C ILE A 254 2.17 1.88 -24.25
N ASP A 255 1.03 1.70 -24.91
CA ASP A 255 0.85 0.90 -26.10
C ASP A 255 0.26 1.75 -27.24
N GLN A 256 1.11 2.12 -28.20
CA GLN A 256 0.72 2.93 -29.36
C GLN A 256 -0.27 2.20 -30.30
N SER A 257 -0.31 0.87 -30.26
CA SER A 257 -1.24 0.06 -31.04
C SER A 257 -2.67 0.06 -30.46
N TYR A 258 -2.84 0.51 -29.21
CA TYR A 258 -4.13 0.53 -28.53
C TYR A 258 -5.12 1.45 -29.26
N LYS A 259 -6.20 0.88 -29.81
CA LYS A 259 -7.17 1.60 -30.64
C LYS A 259 -8.22 2.39 -29.85
N GLY A 260 -8.12 2.37 -28.52
CA GLY A 260 -9.07 3.03 -27.65
C GLY A 260 -10.39 2.26 -27.51
N ARG A 261 -11.38 2.91 -26.90
CA ARG A 261 -12.72 2.37 -26.70
C ARG A 261 -13.35 2.06 -28.06
N LYS A 262 -13.86 0.86 -28.27
CA LYS A 262 -14.65 0.56 -29.46
C LYS A 262 -15.87 1.50 -29.47
N TYR A 263 -16.06 2.25 -30.53
CA TYR A 263 -17.28 3.02 -30.74
C TYR A 263 -18.47 2.07 -30.62
N ARG A 264 -19.36 2.30 -29.65
CA ARG A 264 -20.66 1.66 -29.61
C ARG A 264 -21.62 2.53 -30.41
N PRO A 265 -22.09 2.08 -31.58
CA PRO A 265 -22.88 2.95 -32.48
C PRO A 265 -24.23 3.36 -31.89
N GLU A 266 -24.71 2.78 -30.83
CA GLU A 266 -26.06 3.02 -30.33
C GLU A 266 -26.10 3.11 -28.80
N LEU A 267 -26.07 4.33 -28.28
CA LEU A 267 -26.84 4.61 -27.08
C LEU A 267 -28.31 4.68 -27.54
N PRO A 268 -29.26 3.96 -26.91
CA PRO A 268 -30.67 4.16 -27.20
C PRO A 268 -31.02 5.64 -26.97
N PRO A 269 -31.91 6.25 -27.80
CA PRO A 269 -32.34 7.60 -27.56
C PRO A 269 -32.90 7.73 -26.15
N SER A 270 -32.50 8.79 -25.45
CA SER A 270 -32.96 9.20 -24.13
C SER A 270 -34.47 9.35 -24.06
#